data_c7b1916b5523430a3dabd45dfce6f852
#
_entry.id   c7b1916b5523430a3dabd45dfce6f852
#
_cell.length_a   1.000
_cell.length_b   1.000
_cell.length_c   1.000
_cell.angle_alpha   90.00
_cell.angle_beta   90.00
_cell.angle_gamma   90.00
#
_symmetry.space_group_name_H-M   'P 1'
#
loop_
_entity.id
_entity.type
_entity.pdbx_description
1 polymer ?
#
loop_
_entity_poly.entity_id
_entity_poly.type
_entity_poly.pdbx_seq_one_letter_code
_entity_poly.pdbx_strand_id
1 'polypeptide(L)'
;MEKNKEKCYEIAKQIYQLDKDVYECVGSSLGRTFTGDEATCVEEITRLLITRPQGHEIRSDIALIGNMARTIKNKEDHHRMMTQYNEILKKIAAIPDSFGSVDIINENLAALNTSNLRQKFSPDDHLIICIGRTHGSAGTDIGFALADKLKINYYDAEIFSAVLKRLQAEQDERIKDSSAYPDKANPEVAFAAPKRMTLRDHARQFSRYHGLSKRDAVFFNQSDLICDMAKKEDFIVMGRCADVILTNNHIPHISIFITAPFERRVQRAMEMHPDFNEKKAKHMLRQLDRQHESYYRFYTGRRWGN
;
A
#
# COMPACT_ATOMS: atom_id res chain seq x y z
N MET A 1 24.75 5.47 19.80
CA MET A 1 24.10 6.09 18.63
C MET A 1 24.84 5.77 17.33
N GLU A 2 26.15 5.93 17.21
CA GLU A 2 26.92 5.60 15.99
C GLU A 2 26.74 4.17 15.49
N LYS A 3 26.86 3.19 16.37
CA LYS A 3 26.73 1.76 16.04
C LYS A 3 25.37 1.38 15.44
N ASN A 4 24.30 2.10 15.79
CA ASN A 4 22.97 1.90 15.23
C ASN A 4 22.84 2.53 13.84
N LYS A 5 23.50 3.65 13.61
CA LYS A 5 23.55 4.34 12.32
C LYS A 5 24.30 3.51 11.27
N GLU A 6 25.44 2.95 11.65
CA GLU A 6 26.23 2.05 10.80
C GLU A 6 25.44 0.78 10.41
N LYS A 7 24.75 0.17 11.38
CA LYS A 7 23.87 -0.97 11.12
C LYS A 7 22.71 -0.63 10.16
N CYS A 8 22.06 0.51 10.34
CA CYS A 8 21.01 0.97 9.42
C CYS A 8 21.54 1.24 8.01
N TYR A 9 22.73 1.80 7.91
CA TYR A 9 23.39 2.06 6.63
C TYR A 9 23.71 0.76 5.87
N GLU A 10 24.21 -0.26 6.56
CA GLU A 10 24.45 -1.58 5.94
C GLU A 10 23.15 -2.28 5.52
N ILE A 11 22.08 -2.13 6.27
CA ILE A 11 20.76 -2.66 5.87
C ILE A 11 20.22 -1.87 4.66
N ALA A 12 20.39 -0.56 4.64
CA ALA A 12 19.98 0.29 3.51
C ALA A 12 20.68 -0.11 2.20
N LYS A 13 21.98 -0.37 2.26
CA LYS A 13 22.73 -0.91 1.10
C LYS A 13 22.17 -2.24 0.60
N GLN A 14 21.81 -3.13 1.53
CA GLN A 14 21.25 -4.43 1.17
C GLN A 14 19.86 -4.28 0.52
N ILE A 15 19.04 -3.35 1.00
CA ILE A 15 17.74 -3.03 0.39
C ILE A 15 17.94 -2.49 -1.03
N TYR A 16 18.83 -1.53 -1.21
CA TYR A 16 19.15 -0.96 -2.51
C TYR A 16 19.66 -2.01 -3.49
N GLN A 17 20.60 -2.86 -3.06
CA GLN A 17 21.15 -3.91 -3.90
C GLN A 17 20.09 -4.95 -4.28
N LEU A 18 19.24 -5.36 -3.33
CA LEU A 18 18.13 -6.27 -3.59
C LEU A 18 17.13 -5.67 -4.60
N ASP A 19 16.77 -4.39 -4.46
CA ASP A 19 15.87 -3.71 -5.41
C ASP A 19 16.46 -3.70 -6.81
N LYS A 20 17.75 -3.43 -6.93
CA LYS A 20 18.50 -3.45 -8.20
C LYS A 20 18.53 -4.85 -8.81
N ASP A 21 18.90 -5.87 -8.03
CA ASP A 21 19.00 -7.25 -8.50
C ASP A 21 17.63 -7.79 -8.93
N VAL A 22 16.58 -7.50 -8.16
CA VAL A 22 15.20 -7.85 -8.53
C VAL A 22 14.78 -7.15 -9.81
N TYR A 23 15.11 -5.88 -9.96
CA TYR A 23 14.85 -5.12 -11.17
C TYR A 23 15.55 -5.72 -12.40
N GLU A 24 16.81 -6.12 -12.27
CA GLU A 24 17.56 -6.77 -13.34
C GLU A 24 16.93 -8.12 -13.75
N CYS A 25 16.43 -8.91 -12.78
CA CYS A 25 15.78 -10.19 -13.05
C CYS A 25 14.39 -10.06 -13.70
N VAL A 26 13.62 -9.06 -13.30
CA VAL A 26 12.24 -8.85 -13.81
C VAL A 26 12.28 -8.09 -15.15
N GLY A 27 13.33 -7.32 -15.39
CA GLY A 27 13.56 -6.53 -16.60
C GLY A 27 12.64 -5.31 -16.70
N SER A 28 12.77 -4.61 -17.84
CA SER A 28 11.96 -3.43 -18.16
C SER A 28 10.46 -3.74 -18.35
N SER A 29 10.06 -5.00 -18.24
CA SER A 29 8.64 -5.41 -18.31
C SER A 29 7.75 -4.67 -17.31
N LEU A 30 8.36 -3.97 -16.38
CA LEU A 30 7.71 -3.23 -15.35
C LEU A 30 7.82 -1.68 -15.49
N GLY A 31 8.38 -1.15 -16.59
CA GLY A 31 8.42 0.31 -16.87
C GLY A 31 9.12 1.17 -15.80
N ARG A 32 9.77 0.57 -14.81
CA ARG A 32 10.53 1.27 -13.80
C ARG A 32 11.96 1.43 -14.31
N THR A 33 12.36 2.63 -14.67
CA THR A 33 13.77 2.96 -14.78
C THR A 33 14.34 3.12 -13.38
N PHE A 34 15.40 2.39 -13.06
CA PHE A 34 16.17 2.58 -11.85
C PHE A 34 16.94 3.90 -11.97
N THR A 35 16.36 4.99 -11.46
CA THR A 35 16.84 6.36 -11.71
C THR A 35 17.50 6.99 -10.48
N GLY A 36 17.92 6.23 -9.49
CA GLY A 36 18.53 6.77 -8.29
C GLY A 36 20.05 6.59 -8.29
N ASP A 37 20.78 7.65 -7.96
CA ASP A 37 22.16 7.55 -7.50
C ASP A 37 22.18 6.70 -6.21
N GLU A 38 23.07 5.70 -6.17
CA GLU A 38 23.18 4.76 -5.04
C GLU A 38 23.35 5.48 -3.71
N ALA A 39 24.21 6.49 -3.67
CA ALA A 39 24.52 7.22 -2.45
C ALA A 39 23.28 7.93 -1.88
N THR A 40 22.51 8.60 -2.75
CA THR A 40 21.28 9.30 -2.38
C THR A 40 20.19 8.34 -1.90
N CYS A 41 19.97 7.24 -2.62
CA CYS A 41 18.98 6.24 -2.23
C CYS A 41 19.31 5.56 -0.90
N VAL A 42 20.58 5.16 -0.71
CA VAL A 42 21.04 4.53 0.52
C VAL A 42 20.95 5.51 1.70
N GLU A 43 21.27 6.79 1.50
CA GLU A 43 21.15 7.80 2.55
C GLU A 43 19.70 8.02 2.97
N GLU A 44 18.76 8.09 2.02
CA GLU A 44 17.34 8.24 2.30
C GLU A 44 16.78 7.04 3.05
N ILE A 45 17.05 5.82 2.57
CA ILE A 45 16.64 4.58 3.25
C ILE A 45 17.26 4.52 4.66
N THR A 46 18.53 4.90 4.81
CA THR A 46 19.20 4.93 6.12
C THR A 46 18.49 5.89 7.08
N ARG A 47 18.13 7.07 6.61
CA ARG A 47 17.39 8.07 7.39
C ARG A 47 16.05 7.51 7.85
N LEU A 48 15.32 6.84 6.96
CA LEU A 48 14.03 6.20 7.29
C LEU A 48 14.20 5.09 8.33
N LEU A 49 15.21 4.23 8.19
CA LEU A 49 15.51 3.15 9.14
C LEU A 49 15.91 3.67 10.53
N ILE A 50 16.57 4.81 10.60
CA ILE A 50 16.95 5.43 11.89
C ILE A 50 15.74 6.08 12.55
N THR A 51 14.91 6.78 11.78
CA THR A 51 13.77 7.55 12.31
C THR A 51 12.54 6.70 12.55
N ARG A 52 12.24 5.79 11.64
CA ARG A 52 11.02 4.96 11.65
C ARG A 52 11.26 3.62 10.96
N PRO A 53 12.01 2.68 11.59
CA PRO A 53 12.35 1.39 10.97
C PRO A 53 11.13 0.55 10.60
N GLN A 54 10.00 0.74 11.29
CA GLN A 54 8.72 0.09 11.02
C GLN A 54 7.69 1.05 10.39
N GLY A 55 8.17 2.20 9.87
CA GLY A 55 7.32 3.22 9.26
C GLY A 55 6.68 2.76 7.95
N HIS A 56 5.56 3.39 7.59
CA HIS A 56 4.81 3.09 6.38
C HIS A 56 5.67 3.23 5.10
N GLU A 57 6.52 4.24 5.02
CA GLU A 57 7.38 4.51 3.85
C GLU A 57 8.32 3.33 3.57
N ILE A 58 9.07 2.89 4.58
CA ILE A 58 9.99 1.75 4.47
C ILE A 58 9.24 0.44 4.13
N ARG A 59 8.05 0.25 4.70
CA ARG A 59 7.25 -0.95 4.44
C ARG A 59 6.70 -0.99 3.04
N SER A 60 6.25 0.13 2.51
CA SER A 60 5.77 0.22 1.13
C SER A 60 6.88 -0.08 0.12
N ASP A 61 8.07 0.49 0.33
CA ASP A 61 9.22 0.23 -0.54
C ASP A 61 9.62 -1.24 -0.52
N ILE A 62 9.73 -1.82 0.67
CA ILE A 62 10.10 -3.23 0.83
C ILE A 62 9.02 -4.17 0.28
N ALA A 63 7.73 -3.85 0.49
CA ALA A 63 6.63 -4.63 -0.07
C ALA A 63 6.66 -4.61 -1.59
N LEU A 64 6.98 -3.47 -2.21
CA LEU A 64 7.13 -3.36 -3.66
C LEU A 64 8.24 -4.28 -4.17
N ILE A 65 9.41 -4.28 -3.52
CA ILE A 65 10.51 -5.19 -3.86
C ILE A 65 10.07 -6.66 -3.73
N GLY A 66 9.40 -7.01 -2.64
CA GLY A 66 8.86 -8.35 -2.40
C GLY A 66 7.85 -8.79 -3.46
N ASN A 67 6.92 -7.90 -3.84
CA ASN A 67 5.95 -8.16 -4.89
C ASN A 67 6.67 -8.45 -6.24
N MET A 68 7.67 -7.65 -6.59
CA MET A 68 8.47 -7.84 -7.79
C MET A 68 9.25 -9.16 -7.75
N ALA A 69 9.92 -9.46 -6.64
CA ALA A 69 10.68 -10.69 -6.47
C ALA A 69 9.83 -11.95 -6.65
N ARG A 70 8.55 -11.92 -6.23
CA ARG A 70 7.61 -13.03 -6.43
C ARG A 70 7.24 -13.28 -7.88
N THR A 71 7.41 -12.30 -8.78
CA THR A 71 7.15 -12.46 -10.22
C THR A 71 8.31 -13.07 -11.01
N ILE A 72 9.46 -13.26 -10.38
CA ILE A 72 10.65 -13.83 -11.03
C ILE A 72 10.37 -15.28 -11.45
N LYS A 73 10.48 -15.57 -12.75
CA LYS A 73 10.17 -16.89 -13.32
C LYS A 73 11.30 -17.92 -13.14
N ASN A 74 12.54 -17.45 -13.13
CA ASN A 74 13.69 -18.32 -12.88
C ASN A 74 13.69 -18.77 -11.43
N LYS A 75 13.66 -20.09 -11.18
CA LYS A 75 13.55 -20.66 -9.83
C LYS A 75 14.75 -20.36 -8.94
N GLU A 76 15.95 -20.34 -9.49
CA GLU A 76 17.18 -20.06 -8.74
C GLU A 76 17.24 -18.59 -8.32
N ASP A 77 16.98 -17.67 -9.26
CA ASP A 77 16.91 -16.25 -8.98
C ASP A 77 15.77 -15.92 -8.01
N HIS A 78 14.59 -16.50 -8.22
CA HIS A 78 13.47 -16.35 -7.30
C HIS A 78 13.84 -16.76 -5.87
N HIS A 79 14.45 -17.96 -5.71
CA HIS A 79 14.86 -18.45 -4.39
C HIS A 79 15.92 -17.55 -3.76
N ARG A 80 16.91 -17.11 -4.52
CA ARG A 80 17.96 -16.20 -4.06
C ARG A 80 17.40 -14.88 -3.59
N MET A 81 16.55 -14.20 -4.41
CA MET A 81 15.97 -12.91 -4.07
C MET A 81 15.02 -12.99 -2.88
N MET A 82 14.20 -14.03 -2.80
CA MET A 82 13.30 -14.22 -1.67
C MET A 82 14.04 -14.55 -0.37
N THR A 83 15.16 -15.24 -0.43
CA THR A 83 16.02 -15.48 0.73
C THR A 83 16.60 -14.18 1.25
N GLN A 84 17.19 -13.36 0.38
CA GLN A 84 17.71 -12.04 0.73
C GLN A 84 16.63 -11.11 1.28
N TYR A 85 15.46 -11.08 0.64
CA TYR A 85 14.29 -10.34 1.11
C TYR A 85 13.91 -10.70 2.55
N ASN A 86 13.77 -11.99 2.84
CA ASN A 86 13.42 -12.45 4.18
C ASN A 86 14.50 -12.14 5.24
N GLU A 87 15.77 -12.17 4.86
CA GLU A 87 16.87 -11.78 5.75
C GLU A 87 16.85 -10.29 6.06
N ILE A 88 16.58 -9.45 5.06
CA ILE A 88 16.44 -8.00 5.26
C ILE A 88 15.27 -7.69 6.19
N LEU A 89 14.10 -8.33 5.99
CA LEU A 89 12.96 -8.17 6.89
C LEU A 89 13.29 -8.51 8.34
N LYS A 90 14.03 -9.61 8.57
CA LYS A 90 14.50 -9.99 9.93
C LYS A 90 15.43 -8.93 10.52
N LYS A 91 16.33 -8.37 9.71
CA LYS A 91 17.27 -7.32 10.16
C LYS A 91 16.53 -6.04 10.53
N ILE A 92 15.53 -5.64 9.75
CA ILE A 92 14.68 -4.47 10.03
C ILE A 92 13.87 -4.69 11.31
N ALA A 93 13.25 -5.86 11.46
CA ALA A 93 12.49 -6.21 12.67
C ALA A 93 13.35 -6.21 13.94
N ALA A 94 14.67 -6.42 13.82
CA ALA A 94 15.61 -6.37 14.91
C ALA A 94 16.15 -4.95 15.23
N ILE A 95 15.76 -3.92 14.47
CA ILE A 95 16.06 -2.52 14.80
C ILE A 95 15.06 -2.11 15.89
N PRO A 96 15.54 -1.62 17.06
CA PRO A 96 14.64 -1.13 18.10
C PRO A 96 13.77 -0.01 17.55
N ASP A 97 12.45 -0.22 17.58
CA ASP A 97 11.49 0.81 17.26
C ASP A 97 11.15 1.56 18.55
N SER A 98 11.37 2.87 18.55
CA SER A 98 10.98 3.73 19.68
C SER A 98 9.46 3.80 19.87
N PHE A 99 8.70 3.30 18.90
CA PHE A 99 7.23 3.35 18.89
C PHE A 99 6.55 2.06 19.42
N GLY A 100 7.32 1.09 19.91
CA GLY A 100 6.82 -0.14 20.51
C GLY A 100 6.25 -1.14 19.49
N SER A 101 6.54 -2.42 19.72
CA SER A 101 5.90 -3.52 18.99
C SER A 101 4.41 -3.55 19.35
N VAL A 102 3.55 -3.62 18.35
CA VAL A 102 2.14 -3.92 18.58
C VAL A 102 2.03 -5.41 18.86
N ASP A 103 1.82 -5.78 20.12
CA ASP A 103 1.43 -7.15 20.45
C ASP A 103 0.02 -7.39 19.89
N ILE A 104 -0.05 -8.13 18.79
CA ILE A 104 -1.29 -8.38 18.02
C ILE A 104 -1.95 -9.70 18.45
N ILE A 105 -1.60 -10.28 19.57
CA ILE A 105 -2.16 -11.57 19.98
C ILE A 105 -3.37 -11.32 20.88
N ASN A 106 -4.55 -11.36 20.28
CA ASN A 106 -5.79 -11.58 21.03
C ASN A 106 -6.17 -13.05 20.89
N GLU A 107 -5.89 -13.84 21.92
CA GLU A 107 -6.17 -15.28 21.97
C GLU A 107 -7.67 -15.61 21.80
N ASN A 108 -8.56 -14.64 22.07
CA ASN A 108 -10.00 -14.79 21.89
C ASN A 108 -10.44 -14.86 20.42
N LEU A 109 -9.56 -14.53 19.45
CA LEU A 109 -9.84 -14.67 18.02
C LEU A 109 -9.63 -16.09 17.48
N ALA A 110 -9.05 -16.99 18.26
CA ALA A 110 -8.86 -18.40 17.88
C ALA A 110 -10.19 -19.16 17.64
N ALA A 111 -11.32 -18.60 18.12
CA ALA A 111 -12.65 -19.20 18.00
C ALA A 111 -13.45 -18.68 16.77
N LEU A 112 -12.84 -17.92 15.86
CA LEU A 112 -13.53 -17.48 14.64
C LEU A 112 -13.97 -18.71 13.82
N ASN A 113 -15.27 -18.81 13.58
CA ASN A 113 -15.85 -19.85 12.76
C ASN A 113 -15.41 -19.71 11.31
N THR A 114 -14.37 -20.45 10.92
CA THR A 114 -13.82 -20.45 9.56
C THR A 114 -14.63 -21.26 8.56
N SER A 115 -15.68 -21.99 8.99
CA SER A 115 -16.50 -22.85 8.13
C SER A 115 -17.13 -22.06 6.98
N ASN A 116 -17.65 -20.87 7.28
CA ASN A 116 -18.25 -20.01 6.25
C ASN A 116 -17.22 -19.43 5.26
N LEU A 117 -15.95 -19.31 5.66
CA LEU A 117 -14.88 -18.85 4.77
C LEU A 117 -14.50 -19.92 3.76
N ARG A 118 -14.43 -21.19 4.18
CA ARG A 118 -14.13 -22.32 3.28
C ARG A 118 -15.18 -22.53 2.21
N GLN A 119 -16.43 -22.20 2.47
CA GLN A 119 -17.53 -22.28 1.48
C GLN A 119 -17.51 -21.13 0.48
N LYS A 120 -16.76 -20.05 0.77
CA LYS A 120 -16.72 -18.83 -0.04
C LYS A 120 -15.67 -18.90 -1.15
N PHE A 121 -14.70 -19.80 -1.04
CA PHE A 121 -13.59 -19.95 -1.97
C PHE A 121 -13.62 -21.33 -2.63
N SER A 122 -13.43 -21.38 -3.93
CA SER A 122 -13.14 -22.60 -4.67
C SER A 122 -11.63 -22.89 -4.64
N PRO A 123 -11.18 -24.12 -4.96
CA PRO A 123 -9.75 -24.43 -5.02
C PRO A 123 -8.95 -23.58 -6.02
N ASP A 124 -9.62 -23.04 -7.04
CA ASP A 124 -9.02 -22.24 -8.10
C ASP A 124 -9.02 -20.72 -7.80
N ASP A 125 -9.69 -20.30 -6.71
CA ASP A 125 -9.75 -18.89 -6.32
C ASP A 125 -8.48 -18.45 -5.60
N HIS A 126 -8.02 -17.26 -5.94
CA HIS A 126 -6.93 -16.60 -5.22
C HIS A 126 -7.36 -16.10 -3.84
N LEU A 127 -6.44 -16.15 -2.88
CA LEU A 127 -6.65 -15.58 -1.54
C LEU A 127 -6.52 -14.07 -1.57
N ILE A 128 -7.65 -13.38 -1.46
CA ILE A 128 -7.69 -11.92 -1.46
C ILE A 128 -8.23 -11.43 -0.12
N ILE A 129 -7.49 -10.54 0.53
CA ILE A 129 -7.87 -9.94 1.81
C ILE A 129 -7.93 -8.42 1.67
N CYS A 130 -9.12 -7.87 1.84
CA CYS A 130 -9.35 -6.42 1.85
C CYS A 130 -9.31 -5.92 3.28
N ILE A 131 -8.44 -4.94 3.58
CA ILE A 131 -8.32 -4.37 4.90
C ILE A 131 -8.71 -2.90 4.89
N GLY A 132 -9.88 -2.58 5.46
CA GLY A 132 -10.26 -1.23 5.85
C GLY A 132 -9.69 -0.89 7.23
N ARG A 133 -9.38 0.37 7.49
CA ARG A 133 -8.82 0.76 8.80
C ARG A 133 -9.06 2.22 9.13
N THR A 134 -9.25 2.52 10.42
CA THR A 134 -9.19 3.89 10.93
C THR A 134 -7.75 4.37 11.00
N HIS A 135 -7.52 5.67 10.84
CA HIS A 135 -6.18 6.23 10.93
C HIS A 135 -5.59 6.08 12.34
N GLY A 136 -4.33 5.66 12.44
CA GLY A 136 -3.66 5.42 13.73
C GLY A 136 -4.03 4.12 14.44
N SER A 137 -4.81 3.22 13.81
CA SER A 137 -5.19 1.92 14.38
C SER A 137 -4.12 0.84 14.25
N ALA A 138 -2.99 1.10 13.63
CA ALA A 138 -1.99 0.13 13.20
C ALA A 138 -2.47 -0.84 12.11
N GLY A 139 -3.61 -0.55 11.46
CA GLY A 139 -4.15 -1.45 10.45
C GLY A 139 -3.20 -1.70 9.28
N THR A 140 -2.42 -0.69 8.87
CA THR A 140 -1.39 -0.84 7.82
C THR A 140 -0.28 -1.78 8.27
N ASP A 141 0.18 -1.67 9.51
CA ASP A 141 1.20 -2.53 10.10
C ASP A 141 0.74 -3.99 10.18
N ILE A 142 -0.51 -4.18 10.61
CA ILE A 142 -1.14 -5.50 10.69
C ILE A 142 -1.27 -6.11 9.28
N GLY A 143 -1.72 -5.34 8.30
CA GLY A 143 -1.85 -5.79 6.92
C GLY A 143 -0.53 -6.24 6.33
N PHE A 144 0.53 -5.45 6.52
CA PHE A 144 1.87 -5.80 6.06
C PHE A 144 2.40 -7.07 6.73
N ALA A 145 2.30 -7.15 8.07
CA ALA A 145 2.75 -8.33 8.82
C ALA A 145 1.98 -9.59 8.43
N LEU A 146 0.68 -9.46 8.13
CA LEU A 146 -0.14 -10.57 7.67
C LEU A 146 0.29 -11.04 6.27
N ALA A 147 0.54 -10.11 5.35
CA ALA A 147 1.02 -10.44 4.01
C ALA A 147 2.38 -11.17 4.07
N ASP A 148 3.30 -10.68 4.90
CA ASP A 148 4.59 -11.35 5.10
C ASP A 148 4.44 -12.74 5.72
N LYS A 149 3.55 -12.91 6.69
CA LYS A 149 3.29 -14.21 7.32
C LYS A 149 2.66 -15.21 6.36
N LEU A 150 1.75 -14.77 5.51
CA LEU A 150 1.09 -15.60 4.49
C LEU A 150 1.93 -15.78 3.23
N LYS A 151 3.00 -15.00 3.06
CA LYS A 151 3.85 -14.99 1.85
C LYS A 151 3.08 -14.63 0.56
N ILE A 152 2.13 -13.70 0.70
CA ILE A 152 1.34 -13.13 -0.39
C ILE A 152 1.68 -11.67 -0.61
N ASN A 153 1.25 -11.12 -1.74
CA ASN A 153 1.54 -9.73 -2.10
C ASN A 153 0.77 -8.73 -1.21
N TYR A 154 1.36 -7.56 -1.02
CA TYR A 154 0.76 -6.47 -0.25
C TYR A 154 0.63 -5.22 -1.11
N TYR A 155 -0.56 -4.62 -1.12
CA TYR A 155 -0.85 -3.42 -1.90
C TYR A 155 -1.54 -2.36 -1.04
N ASP A 156 -0.88 -1.23 -0.89
CA ASP A 156 -1.46 -0.02 -0.31
C ASP A 156 -1.64 1.09 -1.36
N ALA A 157 -2.03 2.27 -0.90
CA ALA A 157 -2.28 3.41 -1.77
C ALA A 157 -1.06 3.82 -2.61
N GLU A 158 0.13 3.74 -2.03
CA GLU A 158 1.38 4.16 -2.66
C GLU A 158 1.82 3.15 -3.69
N ILE A 159 1.78 1.86 -3.35
CA ILE A 159 2.08 0.78 -4.27
C ILE A 159 1.11 0.77 -5.44
N PHE A 160 -0.20 0.95 -5.20
CA PHE A 160 -1.17 1.11 -6.30
C PHE A 160 -0.85 2.28 -7.22
N SER A 161 -0.45 3.41 -6.65
CA SER A 161 -0.07 4.57 -7.45
C SER A 161 1.19 4.30 -8.29
N ALA A 162 2.17 3.59 -7.75
CA ALA A 162 3.37 3.19 -8.46
C ALA A 162 3.06 2.21 -9.60
N VAL A 163 2.22 1.19 -9.33
CA VAL A 163 1.79 0.21 -10.33
C VAL A 163 1.00 0.87 -11.45
N LEU A 164 0.06 1.76 -11.13
CA LEU A 164 -0.72 2.48 -12.13
C LEU A 164 0.15 3.38 -13.03
N LYS A 165 1.09 4.13 -12.44
CA LYS A 165 2.02 4.97 -13.21
C LYS A 165 2.81 4.15 -14.21
N ARG A 166 3.21 2.97 -13.82
CA ARG A 166 3.98 2.05 -14.62
C ARG A 166 3.16 1.45 -15.76
N LEU A 167 1.94 0.97 -15.50
CA LEU A 167 1.03 0.46 -16.53
C LEU A 167 0.67 1.54 -17.55
N GLN A 168 0.56 2.80 -17.11
CA GLN A 168 0.35 3.95 -17.98
C GLN A 168 1.57 4.20 -18.86
N ALA A 169 2.78 4.15 -18.31
CA ALA A 169 4.01 4.31 -19.10
C ALA A 169 4.15 3.22 -20.18
N GLU A 170 3.80 1.96 -19.86
CA GLU A 170 3.79 0.86 -20.83
C GLU A 170 2.74 1.04 -21.95
N GLN A 171 1.60 1.64 -21.64
CA GLN A 171 0.59 2.00 -22.64
C GLN A 171 1.04 3.17 -23.50
N ASP A 172 1.68 4.19 -22.93
CA ASP A 172 2.18 5.37 -23.64
C ASP A 172 3.33 5.02 -24.60
N GLU A 173 4.17 4.04 -24.27
CA GLU A 173 5.16 3.50 -25.22
C GLU A 173 4.51 2.79 -26.42
N ARG A 174 3.33 2.19 -26.24
CA ARG A 174 2.56 1.54 -27.30
C ARG A 174 1.71 2.50 -28.11
N ILE A 175 1.31 3.62 -27.51
CA ILE A 175 0.47 4.65 -28.12
C ILE A 175 1.32 5.91 -28.26
N LYS A 176 2.02 6.06 -29.41
CA LYS A 176 2.84 7.24 -29.72
C LYS A 176 2.07 8.56 -29.81
N ASP A 177 0.81 8.59 -29.40
CA ASP A 177 -0.06 9.77 -29.53
C ASP A 177 -1.08 9.81 -28.40
N SER A 178 -0.64 10.17 -27.20
CA SER A 178 -1.62 10.44 -26.14
C SER A 178 -1.10 11.43 -25.09
N SER A 179 -1.36 12.69 -25.36
CA SER A 179 -1.32 13.80 -24.40
C SER A 179 -2.40 13.72 -23.30
N ALA A 180 -3.01 12.55 -23.06
CA ALA A 180 -4.26 12.39 -22.32
C ALA A 180 -4.11 12.00 -20.84
N TYR A 181 -2.91 11.65 -20.36
CA TYR A 181 -2.73 11.21 -18.96
C TYR A 181 -2.07 12.29 -18.10
N PRO A 182 -2.63 12.57 -16.90
CA PRO A 182 -2.10 13.60 -16.03
C PRO A 182 -0.83 13.12 -15.31
N ASP A 183 0.23 13.89 -15.48
CA ASP A 183 1.36 13.88 -14.58
C ASP A 183 0.91 14.06 -13.11
N LYS A 184 1.36 13.18 -12.24
CA LYS A 184 1.20 13.21 -10.79
C LYS A 184 -0.21 12.93 -10.26
N ALA A 185 -0.55 11.65 -10.11
CA ALA A 185 -1.54 11.24 -9.14
C ALA A 185 -0.92 11.39 -7.73
N ASN A 186 -1.10 12.56 -7.10
CA ASN A 186 -0.75 12.75 -5.70
C ASN A 186 -1.73 11.90 -4.86
N PRO A 187 -1.25 10.94 -4.03
CA PRO A 187 -2.11 10.10 -3.18
C PRO A 187 -3.03 10.93 -2.28
N GLU A 188 -2.62 12.13 -1.83
CA GLU A 188 -3.46 13.04 -1.06
C GLU A 188 -4.71 13.51 -1.81
N VAL A 189 -4.65 13.60 -3.15
CA VAL A 189 -5.80 14.03 -3.97
C VAL A 189 -6.88 12.95 -4.02
N ALA A 190 -6.53 11.68 -3.84
CA ALA A 190 -7.47 10.56 -3.90
C ALA A 190 -8.44 10.53 -2.69
N PHE A 191 -8.08 11.17 -1.57
CA PHE A 191 -8.91 11.22 -0.35
C PHE A 191 -9.52 12.61 -0.07
N ALA A 192 -9.20 13.63 -0.85
CA ALA A 192 -9.77 14.95 -0.68
C ALA A 192 -11.28 14.93 -0.99
N ALA A 193 -12.10 15.47 -0.08
CA ALA A 193 -13.51 15.72 -0.35
C ALA A 193 -13.67 16.61 -1.59
N PRO A 194 -14.72 16.42 -2.41
CA PRO A 194 -14.90 17.19 -3.62
C PRO A 194 -15.03 18.68 -3.27
N LYS A 195 -14.03 19.49 -3.65
CA LYS A 195 -14.17 20.95 -3.66
C LYS A 195 -15.19 21.32 -4.71
N ARG A 196 -16.07 22.29 -4.43
CA ARG A 196 -16.96 22.88 -5.43
C ARG A 196 -16.11 23.39 -6.61
N MET A 197 -16.26 22.74 -7.73
CA MET A 197 -15.52 23.08 -8.95
C MET A 197 -16.26 24.14 -9.71
N THR A 198 -15.52 25.01 -10.41
CA THR A 198 -16.11 26.00 -11.31
C THR A 198 -16.52 25.34 -12.63
N LEU A 199 -17.48 25.93 -13.35
CA LEU A 199 -17.90 25.45 -14.68
C LEU A 199 -16.72 25.32 -15.68
N ARG A 200 -15.69 26.15 -15.51
CA ARG A 200 -14.49 26.14 -16.34
C ARG A 200 -13.58 24.94 -16.03
N ASP A 201 -13.55 24.52 -14.76
CA ASP A 201 -12.81 23.34 -14.32
C ASP A 201 -13.51 22.07 -14.81
N HIS A 202 -14.85 22.04 -14.81
CA HIS A 202 -15.63 20.95 -15.38
C HIS A 202 -15.39 20.79 -16.90
N ALA A 203 -15.37 21.88 -17.66
CA ALA A 203 -15.14 21.83 -19.10
C ALA A 203 -13.72 21.33 -19.45
N ARG A 204 -12.69 21.74 -18.67
CA ARG A 204 -11.31 21.24 -18.85
C ARG A 204 -11.16 19.77 -18.50
N GLN A 205 -11.84 19.30 -17.46
CA GLN A 205 -11.82 17.90 -17.08
C GLN A 205 -12.58 17.00 -18.03
N PHE A 206 -13.71 17.46 -18.56
CA PHE A 206 -14.52 16.73 -19.53
C PHE A 206 -13.71 16.34 -20.78
N SER A 207 -12.91 17.26 -21.29
CA SER A 207 -12.06 17.00 -22.45
C SER A 207 -10.89 16.04 -22.18
N ARG A 208 -10.34 16.08 -20.96
CA ARG A 208 -9.09 15.38 -20.60
C ARG A 208 -9.29 13.93 -20.16
N TYR A 209 -10.47 13.58 -19.66
CA TYR A 209 -10.78 12.28 -19.07
C TYR A 209 -12.04 11.63 -19.65
N HIS A 210 -12.32 11.86 -20.92
CA HIS A 210 -13.51 11.30 -21.57
C HIS A 210 -14.82 11.57 -20.79
N GLY A 211 -14.93 12.73 -20.17
CA GLY A 211 -16.12 13.11 -19.38
C GLY A 211 -16.06 12.74 -17.89
N LEU A 212 -15.03 12.04 -17.46
CA LEU A 212 -14.84 11.70 -16.03
C LEU A 212 -14.04 12.79 -15.31
N SER A 213 -14.28 12.94 -14.01
CA SER A 213 -13.37 13.73 -13.17
C SER A 213 -12.05 12.96 -13.01
N LYS A 214 -10.94 13.68 -12.78
CA LYS A 214 -9.63 13.04 -12.51
C LYS A 214 -9.73 11.98 -11.39
N ARG A 215 -10.52 12.27 -10.37
CA ARG A 215 -10.75 11.40 -9.23
C ARG A 215 -11.48 10.12 -9.63
N ASP A 216 -12.50 10.23 -10.47
CA ASP A 216 -13.28 9.09 -10.92
C ASP A 216 -12.47 8.22 -11.88
N ALA A 217 -11.69 8.82 -12.79
CA ALA A 217 -10.78 8.10 -13.65
C ALA A 217 -9.74 7.29 -12.85
N VAL A 218 -9.17 7.86 -11.79
CA VAL A 218 -8.26 7.14 -10.88
C VAL A 218 -8.99 5.99 -10.18
N PHE A 219 -10.22 6.20 -9.72
CA PHE A 219 -11.00 5.15 -9.07
C PHE A 219 -11.29 3.98 -10.02
N PHE A 220 -11.74 4.25 -11.26
CA PHE A 220 -12.03 3.20 -12.24
C PHE A 220 -10.77 2.44 -12.65
N ASN A 221 -9.66 3.11 -12.93
CA ASN A 221 -8.39 2.44 -13.23
C ASN A 221 -7.90 1.56 -12.07
N GLN A 222 -8.08 1.99 -10.83
CA GLN A 222 -7.77 1.17 -9.65
C GLN A 222 -8.71 -0.04 -9.55
N SER A 223 -9.99 0.13 -9.86
CA SER A 223 -10.98 -0.94 -9.84
C SER A 223 -10.65 -2.03 -10.86
N ASP A 224 -10.33 -1.64 -12.08
CA ASP A 224 -9.92 -2.58 -13.14
C ASP A 224 -8.64 -3.32 -12.75
N LEU A 225 -7.65 -2.61 -12.20
CA LEU A 225 -6.41 -3.21 -11.74
C LEU A 225 -6.64 -4.23 -10.62
N ILE A 226 -7.48 -3.92 -9.62
CA ILE A 226 -7.82 -4.83 -8.52
C ILE A 226 -8.47 -6.10 -9.08
N CYS A 227 -9.41 -5.98 -10.02
CA CYS A 227 -10.07 -7.13 -10.64
C CYS A 227 -9.11 -7.97 -11.48
N ASP A 228 -8.16 -7.36 -12.17
CA ASP A 228 -7.17 -8.08 -12.96
C ASP A 228 -6.12 -8.78 -12.11
N MET A 229 -5.71 -8.17 -11.01
CA MET A 229 -4.83 -8.80 -10.01
C MET A 229 -5.52 -10.00 -9.36
N ALA A 230 -6.81 -9.88 -9.04
CA ALA A 230 -7.60 -10.92 -8.41
C ALA A 230 -7.69 -12.23 -9.22
N LYS A 231 -7.43 -12.17 -10.53
CA LYS A 231 -7.38 -13.33 -11.43
C LYS A 231 -6.01 -13.99 -11.50
N LYS A 232 -4.98 -13.38 -10.91
CA LYS A 232 -3.59 -13.74 -11.18
C LYS A 232 -2.78 -14.08 -9.93
N GLU A 233 -3.18 -13.59 -8.76
CA GLU A 233 -2.34 -13.66 -7.58
C GLU A 233 -3.10 -13.56 -6.26
N ASP A 234 -2.47 -14.08 -5.20
CA ASP A 234 -2.91 -13.90 -3.83
C ASP A 234 -2.38 -12.57 -3.29
N PHE A 235 -3.23 -11.77 -2.64
CA PHE A 235 -2.78 -10.48 -2.12
C PHE A 235 -3.63 -9.92 -0.98
N ILE A 236 -3.02 -8.99 -0.26
CA ILE A 236 -3.71 -8.08 0.67
C ILE A 236 -3.80 -6.70 0.02
N VAL A 237 -4.99 -6.10 0.06
CA VAL A 237 -5.21 -4.73 -0.41
C VAL A 237 -5.72 -3.84 0.71
N MET A 238 -5.08 -2.68 0.86
CA MET A 238 -5.36 -1.72 1.92
C MET A 238 -6.33 -0.62 1.44
N GLY A 239 -7.60 -0.70 1.86
CA GLY A 239 -8.62 0.29 1.55
C GLY A 239 -9.06 0.29 0.08
N ARG A 240 -9.16 1.48 -0.55
CA ARG A 240 -9.51 1.68 -1.98
C ARG A 240 -10.89 1.16 -2.39
N CYS A 241 -11.80 0.96 -1.44
CA CYS A 241 -13.11 0.32 -1.70
C CYS A 241 -12.99 -1.06 -2.33
N ALA A 242 -11.86 -1.74 -2.15
CA ALA A 242 -11.57 -3.03 -2.77
C ALA A 242 -12.61 -4.09 -2.41
N ASP A 243 -13.11 -4.07 -1.17
CA ASP A 243 -14.18 -4.92 -0.67
C ASP A 243 -15.46 -4.81 -1.50
N VAL A 244 -15.85 -3.58 -1.87
CA VAL A 244 -17.05 -3.35 -2.68
C VAL A 244 -16.78 -3.63 -4.16
N ILE A 245 -15.60 -3.26 -4.66
CA ILE A 245 -15.18 -3.55 -6.04
C ILE A 245 -15.25 -5.06 -6.29
N LEU A 246 -14.63 -5.86 -5.43
CA LEU A 246 -14.60 -7.32 -5.57
C LEU A 246 -15.99 -7.94 -5.36
N THR A 247 -16.78 -7.43 -4.39
CA THR A 247 -18.16 -7.85 -4.19
C THR A 247 -19.01 -7.64 -5.45
N ASN A 248 -18.93 -6.46 -6.05
CA ASN A 248 -19.71 -6.11 -7.25
C ASN A 248 -19.28 -6.92 -8.48
N ASN A 249 -18.05 -7.40 -8.51
CA ASN A 249 -17.54 -8.27 -9.58
C ASN A 249 -17.62 -9.77 -9.24
N HIS A 250 -18.31 -10.13 -8.16
CA HIS A 250 -18.49 -11.52 -7.72
C HIS A 250 -17.17 -12.28 -7.47
N ILE A 251 -16.11 -11.56 -7.09
CA ILE A 251 -14.79 -12.13 -6.79
C ILE A 251 -14.73 -12.48 -5.30
N PRO A 252 -14.46 -13.75 -4.93
CA PRO A 252 -14.32 -14.17 -3.54
C PRO A 252 -13.18 -13.42 -2.84
N HIS A 253 -13.44 -12.91 -1.64
CA HIS A 253 -12.44 -12.19 -0.83
C HIS A 253 -12.85 -12.19 0.64
N ILE A 254 -11.90 -11.90 1.52
CA ILE A 254 -12.10 -11.66 2.95
C ILE A 254 -12.02 -10.16 3.20
N SER A 255 -13.04 -9.59 3.83
CA SER A 255 -13.04 -8.19 4.27
C SER A 255 -12.83 -8.09 5.76
N ILE A 256 -11.87 -7.28 6.17
CA ILE A 256 -11.53 -6.99 7.57
C ILE A 256 -11.52 -5.48 7.78
N PHE A 257 -12.11 -5.01 8.87
CA PHE A 257 -12.00 -3.63 9.28
C PHE A 257 -11.27 -3.51 10.62
N ILE A 258 -10.14 -2.76 10.63
CA ILE A 258 -9.28 -2.60 11.79
C ILE A 258 -9.48 -1.23 12.41
N THR A 259 -9.82 -1.21 13.68
CA THR A 259 -9.97 0.01 14.47
C THR A 259 -9.26 -0.14 15.83
N ALA A 260 -9.07 0.98 16.51
CA ALA A 260 -8.56 1.03 17.88
C ALA A 260 -9.26 2.14 18.66
N PRO A 261 -9.27 2.09 20.01
CA PRO A 261 -9.79 3.16 20.85
C PRO A 261 -9.18 4.52 20.47
N PHE A 262 -10.01 5.55 20.42
CA PHE A 262 -9.61 6.88 19.90
C PHE A 262 -8.39 7.44 20.64
N GLU A 263 -8.33 7.27 21.95
CA GLU A 263 -7.21 7.72 22.80
C GLU A 263 -5.90 7.03 22.44
N ARG A 264 -5.94 5.72 22.15
CA ARG A 264 -4.75 4.98 21.67
C ARG A 264 -4.29 5.47 20.32
N ARG A 265 -5.22 5.79 19.42
CA ARG A 265 -4.90 6.37 18.11
C ARG A 265 -4.29 7.76 18.24
N VAL A 266 -4.78 8.59 19.20
CA VAL A 266 -4.23 9.91 19.50
C VAL A 266 -2.80 9.78 20.02
N GLN A 267 -2.55 8.89 20.97
CA GLN A 267 -1.22 8.64 21.50
C GLN A 267 -0.26 8.25 20.38
N ARG A 268 -0.62 7.30 19.54
CA ARG A 268 0.20 6.88 18.39
C ARG A 268 0.44 8.01 17.40
N ALA A 269 -0.57 8.84 17.13
CA ALA A 269 -0.40 9.99 16.25
C ALA A 269 0.61 11.01 16.81
N MET A 270 0.64 11.23 18.13
CA MET A 270 1.63 12.08 18.79
C MET A 270 3.02 11.46 18.78
N GLU A 271 3.14 10.15 18.93
CA GLU A 271 4.40 9.42 18.80
C GLU A 271 4.97 9.53 17.38
N MET A 272 4.11 9.43 16.37
CA MET A 272 4.49 9.55 14.95
C MET A 272 4.82 11.00 14.55
N HIS A 273 4.25 11.99 15.22
CA HIS A 273 4.44 13.42 14.97
C HIS A 273 4.82 14.14 16.25
N PRO A 274 6.11 14.17 16.61
CA PRO A 274 6.57 14.77 17.88
C PRO A 274 6.23 16.27 18.05
N ASP A 275 5.95 16.97 16.94
CA ASP A 275 5.50 18.37 16.92
C ASP A 275 3.99 18.53 17.17
N PHE A 276 3.24 17.44 17.34
CA PHE A 276 1.80 17.47 17.59
C PHE A 276 1.52 17.48 19.09
N ASN A 277 0.68 18.43 19.50
CA ASN A 277 -0.03 18.32 20.77
C ASN A 277 -1.31 17.47 20.60
N GLU A 278 -1.89 17.07 21.72
CA GLU A 278 -3.09 16.24 21.75
C GLU A 278 -4.26 16.82 20.93
N LYS A 279 -4.46 18.14 20.98
CA LYS A 279 -5.53 18.84 20.23
C LYS A 279 -5.31 18.72 18.72
N LYS A 280 -4.08 18.89 18.27
CA LYS A 280 -3.69 18.79 16.85
C LYS A 280 -3.83 17.35 16.37
N ALA A 281 -3.38 16.37 17.16
CA ALA A 281 -3.51 14.95 16.87
C ALA A 281 -5.00 14.52 16.76
N LYS A 282 -5.84 14.91 17.72
CA LYS A 282 -7.29 14.66 17.68
C LYS A 282 -7.96 15.27 16.45
N HIS A 283 -7.57 16.50 16.09
CA HIS A 283 -8.11 17.17 14.90
C HIS A 283 -7.74 16.43 13.62
N MET A 284 -6.47 16.10 13.45
CA MET A 284 -5.95 15.36 12.29
C MET A 284 -6.65 14.00 12.12
N LEU A 285 -6.75 13.20 13.18
CA LEU A 285 -7.40 11.88 13.12
C LEU A 285 -8.86 11.98 12.68
N ARG A 286 -9.62 12.91 13.26
CA ARG A 286 -11.02 13.12 12.87
C ARG A 286 -11.16 13.61 11.43
N GLN A 287 -10.24 14.43 10.95
CA GLN A 287 -10.23 14.90 9.58
C GLN A 287 -9.97 13.77 8.61
N LEU A 288 -8.96 12.94 8.86
CA LEU A 288 -8.58 11.80 8.02
C LEU A 288 -9.69 10.74 7.99
N ASP A 289 -10.25 10.37 9.14
CA ASP A 289 -11.37 9.43 9.20
C ASP A 289 -12.58 9.92 8.40
N ARG A 290 -12.95 11.21 8.52
CA ARG A 290 -14.03 11.81 7.72
C ARG A 290 -13.74 11.80 6.22
N GLN A 291 -12.50 12.03 5.83
CA GLN A 291 -12.09 11.95 4.42
C GLN A 291 -12.25 10.54 3.88
N HIS A 292 -11.80 9.52 4.63
CA HIS A 292 -11.95 8.12 4.26
C HIS A 292 -13.42 7.70 4.20
N GLU A 293 -14.24 8.07 5.21
CA GLU A 293 -15.67 7.80 5.24
C GLU A 293 -16.39 8.45 4.05
N SER A 294 -16.08 9.72 3.76
CA SER A 294 -16.69 10.46 2.63
C SER A 294 -16.30 9.84 1.29
N TYR A 295 -15.05 9.43 1.13
CA TYR A 295 -14.57 8.73 -0.08
C TYR A 295 -15.30 7.40 -0.26
N TYR A 296 -15.33 6.57 0.77
CA TYR A 296 -15.98 5.27 0.74
C TYR A 296 -17.47 5.39 0.45
N ARG A 297 -18.18 6.27 1.17
CA ARG A 297 -19.61 6.53 0.94
C ARG A 297 -19.90 7.03 -0.47
N PHE A 298 -19.07 7.90 -1.01
CA PHE A 298 -19.25 8.47 -2.34
C PHE A 298 -19.22 7.40 -3.44
N TYR A 299 -18.22 6.50 -3.40
CA TYR A 299 -18.07 5.47 -4.44
C TYR A 299 -18.89 4.20 -4.19
N THR A 300 -19.26 3.91 -2.96
CA THR A 300 -19.93 2.64 -2.63
C THR A 300 -21.37 2.79 -2.20
N GLY A 301 -21.80 3.97 -1.82
CA GLY A 301 -23.10 4.20 -1.18
C GLY A 301 -23.26 3.57 0.21
N ARG A 302 -22.20 2.89 0.71
CA ARG A 302 -22.24 2.13 1.97
C ARG A 302 -21.61 2.92 3.11
N ARG A 303 -21.89 2.50 4.34
CA ARG A 303 -21.24 3.02 5.53
C ARG A 303 -19.85 2.43 5.67
N TRP A 304 -18.87 3.28 5.96
CA TRP A 304 -17.48 2.84 6.20
C TRP A 304 -17.34 2.17 7.57
N GLY A 305 -16.68 1.00 7.62
CA GLY A 305 -16.43 0.28 8.87
C GLY A 305 -17.57 -0.64 9.32
N ASN A 306 -18.45 -1.00 8.42
CA ASN A 306 -19.47 -2.05 8.66
C ASN A 306 -19.09 -3.35 7.99
#